data_e5b62b62d2e849a2e6292091988a9cba
#
_entry.id   e5b62b62d2e849a2e6292091988a9cba
#
_cell.length_a   1.000
_cell.length_b   1.000
_cell.length_c   1.000
_cell.angle_alpha   90.00
_cell.angle_beta   90.00
_cell.angle_gamma   90.00
#
_symmetry.space_group_name_H-M   'P 1'
#
loop_
_entity.id
_entity.type
_entity.pdbx_description
1 polymer ?
#
loop_
_entity_poly.entity_id
_entity_poly.type
_entity_poly.pdbx_seq_one_letter_code
_entity_poly.pdbx_strand_id
1 'polypeptide(L)'
;FAAGDGCFVHGAVSAALKGELTALAIAADMKMIHEHERDKQCAEIEMRLKLELAPRQFIDAMYSPSQALYKMPTETTICRCECITMAEILEAIDEGCVDPNEIKALLRPGMGPCQGKMCGSVISEIISMHTRKDIREAGSLNIRPPLKNIPLSEIAEIELLTK
;
A
#
# COMPACT_ATOMS: atom_id res chain seq x y z
N PHE A 1 10.73 -10.97 -3.60
CA PHE A 1 11.35 -10.27 -2.48
C PHE A 1 10.88 -8.81 -2.48
N ALA A 2 10.70 -8.23 -1.29
CA ALA A 2 10.39 -6.81 -1.11
C ALA A 2 11.16 -6.29 0.12
N ALA A 3 11.66 -5.06 0.05
CA ALA A 3 12.46 -4.44 1.11
C ALA A 3 12.25 -2.93 1.18
N GLY A 4 12.67 -2.32 2.29
CA GLY A 4 12.62 -0.89 2.51
C GLY A 4 11.21 -0.35 2.63
N ASP A 5 11.00 0.87 2.20
CA ASP A 5 9.73 1.59 2.35
C ASP A 5 8.57 0.98 1.56
N GLY A 6 8.85 0.15 0.54
CA GLY A 6 7.83 -0.64 -0.16
C GLY A 6 7.16 -1.70 0.71
N CYS A 7 7.77 -2.07 1.86
CA CYS A 7 7.23 -3.02 2.82
C CYS A 7 6.64 -2.36 4.06
N PHE A 8 7.05 -1.19 4.43
CA PHE A 8 6.57 -0.33 5.53
C PHE A 8 7.53 0.84 5.68
N VAL A 9 7.02 2.05 5.81
CA VAL A 9 7.82 3.27 6.00
C VAL A 9 8.31 3.34 7.44
N HIS A 10 9.57 2.99 7.65
CA HIS A 10 10.20 2.96 8.99
C HIS A 10 11.46 3.84 9.09
N GLY A 11 11.74 4.64 8.06
CA GLY A 11 12.93 5.49 7.98
C GLY A 11 14.11 4.83 7.26
N ALA A 12 15.08 5.66 6.85
CA ALA A 12 16.16 5.26 5.95
C ALA A 12 17.07 4.15 6.52
N VAL A 13 17.37 4.20 7.81
CA VAL A 13 18.22 3.19 8.47
C VAL A 13 17.54 1.83 8.45
N SER A 14 16.26 1.78 8.85
CA SER A 14 15.48 0.54 8.80
C SER A 14 15.31 0.02 7.36
N ALA A 15 15.16 0.92 6.38
CA ALA A 15 15.07 0.52 4.98
C ALA A 15 16.37 -0.13 4.48
N ALA A 16 17.53 0.43 4.84
CA ALA A 16 18.84 -0.15 4.52
C ALA A 16 19.03 -1.53 5.15
N LEU A 17 18.77 -1.66 6.47
CA LEU A 17 18.88 -2.94 7.18
C LEU A 17 17.97 -4.03 6.59
N LYS A 18 16.74 -3.67 6.22
CA LYS A 18 15.83 -4.60 5.52
C LYS A 18 16.34 -4.98 4.14
N GLY A 19 17.01 -4.05 3.44
CA GLY A 19 17.68 -4.32 2.17
C GLY A 19 18.80 -5.35 2.33
N GLU A 20 19.64 -5.20 3.37
CA GLU A 20 20.72 -6.15 3.70
C GLU A 20 20.16 -7.55 3.99
N LEU A 21 19.12 -7.66 4.84
CA LEU A 21 18.45 -8.93 5.12
C LEU A 21 17.90 -9.59 3.85
N THR A 22 17.28 -8.79 2.98
CA THR A 22 16.74 -9.27 1.71
C THR A 22 17.85 -9.77 0.78
N ALA A 23 18.97 -9.06 0.72
CA ALA A 23 20.13 -9.47 -0.09
C ALA A 23 20.72 -10.80 0.39
N LEU A 24 20.83 -10.99 1.71
CA LEU A 24 21.29 -12.26 2.30
C LEU A 24 20.32 -13.43 2.00
N ALA A 25 19.02 -13.17 2.05
CA ALA A 25 18.02 -14.16 1.67
C ALA A 25 18.14 -14.57 0.20
N ILE A 26 18.27 -13.59 -0.70
CA ILE A 26 18.48 -13.85 -2.14
C ILE A 26 19.77 -14.62 -2.38
N ALA A 27 20.89 -14.25 -1.73
CA ALA A 27 22.17 -14.92 -1.88
C ALA A 27 22.09 -16.40 -1.43
N ALA A 28 21.34 -16.68 -0.37
CA ALA A 28 21.12 -18.07 0.09
C ALA A 28 20.24 -18.86 -0.90
N ASP A 29 19.14 -18.26 -1.39
CA ASP A 29 18.26 -18.89 -2.38
C ASP A 29 19.01 -19.22 -3.70
N MET A 30 19.92 -18.32 -4.09
CA MET A 30 20.81 -18.52 -5.24
C MET A 30 21.99 -19.47 -4.94
N LYS A 31 22.08 -20.04 -3.72
CA LYS A 31 23.16 -20.90 -3.27
C LYS A 31 24.57 -20.27 -3.32
N MET A 32 24.64 -18.94 -3.22
CA MET A 32 25.90 -18.18 -3.18
C MET A 32 26.53 -18.22 -1.79
N ILE A 33 25.71 -18.37 -0.74
CA ILE A 33 26.11 -18.54 0.66
C ILE A 33 25.36 -19.70 1.27
N HIS A 34 25.93 -20.31 2.32
CA HIS A 34 25.24 -21.35 3.09
C HIS A 34 24.22 -20.74 4.06
N GLU A 35 23.12 -21.46 4.36
CA GLU A 35 22.08 -21.00 5.27
C GLU A 35 22.65 -20.63 6.66
N HIS A 36 23.58 -21.40 7.19
CA HIS A 36 24.22 -21.11 8.48
C HIS A 36 24.97 -19.76 8.46
N GLU A 37 25.64 -19.44 7.37
CA GLU A 37 26.34 -18.16 7.23
C GLU A 37 25.34 -17.01 7.10
N ARG A 38 24.27 -17.20 6.32
CA ARG A 38 23.15 -16.25 6.25
C ARG A 38 22.58 -15.97 7.63
N ASP A 39 22.25 -17.01 8.40
CA ASP A 39 21.60 -16.87 9.71
C ASP A 39 22.51 -16.12 10.70
N LYS A 40 23.79 -16.37 10.67
CA LYS A 40 24.76 -15.65 11.49
C LYS A 40 24.82 -14.17 11.17
N GLN A 41 24.85 -13.80 9.89
CA GLN A 41 24.86 -12.40 9.44
C GLN A 41 23.53 -11.72 9.70
N CYS A 42 22.41 -12.41 9.50
CA CYS A 42 21.06 -11.89 9.76
C CYS A 42 20.88 -11.54 11.25
N ALA A 43 21.37 -12.34 12.18
CA ALA A 43 21.18 -12.12 13.62
C ALA A 43 21.70 -10.74 14.09
N GLU A 44 22.84 -10.30 13.59
CA GLU A 44 23.39 -8.97 13.92
C GLU A 44 22.52 -7.85 13.34
N ILE A 45 22.11 -7.98 12.07
CA ILE A 45 21.27 -7.00 11.38
C ILE A 45 19.90 -6.91 12.04
N GLU A 46 19.29 -8.04 12.41
CA GLU A 46 18.00 -8.10 13.09
C GLU A 46 18.04 -7.43 14.47
N MET A 47 19.14 -7.59 15.20
CA MET A 47 19.32 -6.89 16.48
C MET A 47 19.34 -5.37 16.29
N ARG A 48 20.07 -4.87 15.31
CA ARG A 48 20.10 -3.44 14.97
C ARG A 48 18.74 -2.94 14.53
N LEU A 49 18.05 -3.70 13.67
CA LEU A 49 16.71 -3.37 13.19
C LEU A 49 15.70 -3.31 14.35
N LYS A 50 15.78 -4.22 15.30
CA LYS A 50 14.92 -4.23 16.49
C LYS A 50 15.11 -2.97 17.34
N LEU A 51 16.34 -2.48 17.48
CA LEU A 51 16.62 -1.23 18.21
C LEU A 51 16.05 -0.01 17.45
N GLU A 52 16.23 0.04 16.14
CA GLU A 52 15.67 1.10 15.29
C GLU A 52 14.14 1.14 15.31
N LEU A 53 13.49 -0.02 15.41
CA LEU A 53 12.04 -0.13 15.43
C LEU A 53 11.43 0.04 16.84
N ALA A 54 12.23 0.03 17.90
CA ALA A 54 11.73 0.11 19.27
C ALA A 54 10.79 1.32 19.53
N PRO A 55 11.08 2.55 19.05
CA PRO A 55 10.20 3.69 19.27
C PRO A 55 8.98 3.69 18.35
N ARG A 56 8.88 2.78 17.39
CA ARG A 56 7.91 2.83 16.31
C ARG A 56 6.47 2.71 16.78
N GLN A 57 6.21 1.80 17.72
CA GLN A 57 4.87 1.63 18.29
C GLN A 57 4.33 2.91 18.94
N PHE A 58 5.20 3.66 19.64
CA PHE A 58 4.84 4.95 20.21
C PHE A 58 4.55 5.99 19.13
N ILE A 59 5.42 6.08 18.11
CA ILE A 59 5.26 7.02 17.00
C ILE A 59 3.96 6.73 16.24
N ASP A 60 3.69 5.47 15.90
CA ASP A 60 2.50 5.07 15.16
C ASP A 60 1.21 5.37 15.95
N ALA A 61 1.22 5.16 17.27
CA ALA A 61 0.10 5.52 18.12
C ALA A 61 -0.10 7.05 18.21
N MET A 62 0.99 7.82 18.28
CA MET A 62 0.94 9.28 18.38
C MET A 62 0.44 9.94 17.07
N TYR A 63 0.76 9.35 15.92
CA TYR A 63 0.39 9.87 14.60
C TYR A 63 -0.75 9.06 13.94
N SER A 64 -1.52 8.34 14.74
CA SER A 64 -2.72 7.66 14.27
C SER A 64 -3.70 8.67 13.64
N PRO A 65 -4.29 8.38 12.47
CA PRO A 65 -5.26 9.25 11.84
C PRO A 65 -6.43 9.58 12.76
N SER A 66 -6.82 10.85 12.80
CA SER A 66 -7.96 11.27 13.61
C SER A 66 -9.26 10.66 13.09
N GLN A 67 -10.07 10.10 13.97
CA GLN A 67 -11.42 9.62 13.67
C GLN A 67 -12.33 10.70 13.05
N ALA A 68 -12.04 11.98 13.27
CA ALA A 68 -12.76 13.08 12.67
C ALA A 68 -12.62 13.13 11.14
N LEU A 69 -11.52 12.57 10.58
CA LEU A 69 -11.33 12.48 9.12
C LEU A 69 -12.37 11.59 8.44
N TYR A 70 -12.99 10.69 9.18
CA TYR A 70 -13.97 9.73 8.64
C TYR A 70 -15.42 10.11 8.96
N LYS A 71 -15.63 11.18 9.74
CA LYS A 71 -16.94 11.78 10.03
C LYS A 71 -17.20 12.98 9.14
N MET A 72 -16.91 12.84 7.85
CA MET A 72 -17.10 13.90 6.87
C MET A 72 -18.58 14.01 6.49
N PRO A 73 -19.06 15.22 6.12
CA PRO A 73 -20.35 15.40 5.49
C PRO A 73 -20.48 14.54 4.23
N THR A 74 -21.68 14.04 3.96
CA THR A 74 -21.93 13.11 2.84
C THR A 74 -21.66 13.71 1.47
N GLU A 75 -21.74 15.05 1.35
CA GLU A 75 -21.41 15.82 0.14
C GLU A 75 -19.89 15.99 -0.08
N THR A 76 -19.05 15.53 0.86
CA THR A 76 -17.59 15.63 0.72
C THR A 76 -17.09 14.80 -0.46
N THR A 77 -16.36 15.44 -1.37
CA THR A 77 -15.73 14.74 -2.50
C THR A 77 -14.54 13.92 -2.02
N ILE A 78 -14.64 12.59 -2.10
CA ILE A 78 -13.58 11.63 -1.73
C ILE A 78 -12.63 11.41 -2.91
N CYS A 79 -13.15 11.12 -4.10
CA CYS A 79 -12.35 11.00 -5.31
C CYS A 79 -12.44 12.28 -6.14
N ARG A 80 -11.40 13.11 -6.10
CA ARG A 80 -11.38 14.39 -6.85
C ARG A 80 -11.26 14.19 -8.36
N CYS A 81 -10.64 13.10 -8.82
CA CYS A 81 -10.44 12.85 -10.23
C CYS A 81 -11.76 12.47 -10.94
N GLU A 82 -12.61 11.70 -10.26
CA GLU A 82 -13.89 11.21 -10.79
C GLU A 82 -15.09 11.89 -10.11
N CYS A 83 -14.83 12.89 -9.24
CA CYS A 83 -15.84 13.68 -8.51
C CYS A 83 -16.80 12.85 -7.64
N ILE A 84 -16.33 11.70 -7.10
CA ILE A 84 -17.14 10.81 -6.29
C ILE A 84 -17.22 11.32 -4.85
N THR A 85 -18.44 11.40 -4.34
CA THR A 85 -18.75 11.88 -2.98
C THR A 85 -18.77 10.76 -1.95
N MET A 86 -18.79 11.13 -0.67
CA MET A 86 -18.98 10.22 0.45
C MET A 86 -20.34 9.53 0.37
N ALA A 87 -21.42 10.26 -0.03
CA ALA A 87 -22.74 9.69 -0.19
C ALA A 87 -22.79 8.53 -1.17
N GLU A 88 -22.21 8.71 -2.37
CA GLU A 88 -22.16 7.67 -3.40
C GLU A 88 -21.39 6.43 -2.96
N ILE A 89 -20.31 6.61 -2.20
CA ILE A 89 -19.56 5.48 -1.65
C ILE A 89 -20.37 4.73 -0.60
N LEU A 90 -21.07 5.43 0.30
CA LEU A 90 -21.91 4.80 1.32
C LEU A 90 -23.09 4.05 0.69
N GLU A 91 -23.73 4.63 -0.32
CA GLU A 91 -24.80 3.97 -1.09
C GLU A 91 -24.30 2.68 -1.73
N ALA A 92 -23.13 2.69 -2.37
CA ALA A 92 -22.52 1.49 -2.94
C ALA A 92 -22.23 0.41 -1.87
N ILE A 93 -21.80 0.82 -0.66
CA ILE A 93 -21.57 -0.13 0.44
C ILE A 93 -22.89 -0.72 0.93
N ASP A 94 -23.93 0.08 1.06
CA ASP A 94 -25.29 -0.37 1.47
C ASP A 94 -25.90 -1.32 0.43
N GLU A 95 -25.55 -1.16 -0.85
CA GLU A 95 -25.90 -2.10 -1.94
C GLU A 95 -25.06 -3.38 -1.94
N GLY A 96 -24.06 -3.49 -1.08
CA GLY A 96 -23.24 -4.69 -0.87
C GLY A 96 -21.81 -4.63 -1.42
N CYS A 97 -21.35 -3.51 -1.97
CA CYS A 97 -19.97 -3.34 -2.42
C CYS A 97 -19.04 -3.12 -1.21
N VAL A 98 -18.53 -4.20 -0.64
CA VAL A 98 -17.68 -4.18 0.58
C VAL A 98 -16.18 -4.35 0.31
N ASP A 99 -15.78 -4.36 -0.95
CA ASP A 99 -14.38 -4.34 -1.43
C ASP A 99 -14.11 -3.05 -2.21
N PRO A 100 -12.98 -2.37 -1.98
CA PRO A 100 -12.63 -1.16 -2.73
C PRO A 100 -12.63 -1.33 -4.26
N ASN A 101 -12.36 -2.55 -4.74
CA ASN A 101 -12.36 -2.84 -6.18
C ASN A 101 -13.76 -3.01 -6.76
N GLU A 102 -14.74 -3.44 -5.96
CA GLU A 102 -16.16 -3.43 -6.34
C GLU A 102 -16.66 -2.00 -6.48
N ILE A 103 -16.37 -1.13 -5.50
CA ILE A 103 -16.67 0.31 -5.58
C ILE A 103 -15.95 0.95 -6.78
N LYS A 104 -14.69 0.56 -7.04
CA LYS A 104 -13.94 1.02 -8.21
C LYS A 104 -14.60 0.59 -9.52
N ALA A 105 -15.14 -0.62 -9.59
CA ALA A 105 -15.84 -1.10 -10.78
C ALA A 105 -17.15 -0.35 -11.02
N LEU A 106 -17.88 -0.03 -9.94
CA LEU A 106 -19.18 0.64 -10.00
C LEU A 106 -19.05 2.15 -10.23
N LEU A 107 -18.27 2.85 -9.40
CA LEU A 107 -18.20 4.31 -9.34
C LEU A 107 -16.90 4.89 -9.94
N ARG A 108 -15.90 4.04 -10.28
CA ARG A 108 -14.63 4.40 -10.90
C ARG A 108 -13.59 5.13 -10.02
N PRO A 109 -13.69 5.24 -8.66
CA PRO A 109 -12.64 5.87 -7.89
C PRO A 109 -11.29 5.15 -8.13
N GLY A 110 -10.20 5.91 -8.13
CA GLY A 110 -8.87 5.37 -8.39
C GLY A 110 -8.55 5.13 -9.88
N MET A 111 -9.47 5.39 -10.80
CA MET A 111 -9.23 5.27 -12.25
C MET A 111 -8.70 6.57 -12.87
N GLY A 112 -8.80 7.69 -12.19
CA GLY A 112 -8.32 8.98 -12.68
C GLY A 112 -6.79 9.13 -12.62
N PRO A 113 -6.24 10.29 -13.02
CA PRO A 113 -4.80 10.51 -13.18
C PRO A 113 -3.96 10.23 -11.93
N CYS A 114 -4.50 10.39 -10.72
CA CYS A 114 -3.79 10.10 -9.49
C CYS A 114 -3.70 8.58 -9.17
N GLN A 115 -4.40 7.73 -9.91
CA GLN A 115 -4.38 6.27 -9.75
C GLN A 115 -4.67 5.81 -8.31
N GLY A 116 -5.66 6.43 -7.65
CA GLY A 116 -6.08 6.08 -6.30
C GLY A 116 -5.17 6.57 -5.17
N LYS A 117 -4.08 7.29 -5.46
CA LYS A 117 -3.14 7.77 -4.43
C LYS A 117 -3.80 8.70 -3.41
N MET A 118 -4.86 9.43 -3.80
CA MET A 118 -5.58 10.33 -2.90
C MET A 118 -6.74 9.63 -2.18
N CYS A 119 -7.54 8.85 -2.90
CA CYS A 119 -8.79 8.28 -2.38
C CYS A 119 -8.67 6.83 -1.89
N GLY A 120 -7.67 6.08 -2.32
CA GLY A 120 -7.63 4.62 -2.07
C GLY A 120 -7.65 4.24 -0.60
N SER A 121 -6.78 4.84 0.22
CA SER A 121 -6.77 4.57 1.66
C SER A 121 -8.05 5.05 2.36
N VAL A 122 -8.59 6.19 1.94
CA VAL A 122 -9.82 6.76 2.51
C VAL A 122 -11.01 5.84 2.24
N ILE A 123 -11.12 5.27 1.03
CA ILE A 123 -12.19 4.33 0.68
C ILE A 123 -12.10 3.06 1.53
N SER A 124 -10.90 2.50 1.69
CA SER A 124 -10.68 1.32 2.54
C SER A 124 -11.10 1.59 3.99
N GLU A 125 -10.77 2.77 4.53
CA GLU A 125 -11.18 3.19 5.87
C GLU A 125 -12.70 3.38 5.98
N ILE A 126 -13.35 4.00 4.99
CA ILE A 126 -14.82 4.15 4.96
C ILE A 126 -15.49 2.78 5.00
N ILE A 127 -15.04 1.84 4.17
CA ILE A 127 -15.56 0.46 4.16
C ILE A 127 -15.37 -0.19 5.54
N SER A 128 -14.15 -0.13 6.09
CA SER A 128 -13.82 -0.69 7.40
C SER A 128 -14.76 -0.16 8.49
N MET A 129 -14.96 1.15 8.55
CA MET A 129 -15.81 1.80 9.54
C MET A 129 -17.29 1.45 9.37
N HIS A 130 -17.80 1.50 8.13
CA HIS A 130 -19.21 1.26 7.84
C HIS A 130 -19.58 -0.20 8.05
N THR A 131 -18.72 -1.14 7.65
CA THR A 131 -18.93 -2.58 7.79
C THR A 131 -18.47 -3.14 9.15
N ARG A 132 -17.75 -2.34 9.96
CA ARG A 132 -17.13 -2.74 11.24
C ARG A 132 -16.13 -3.90 11.09
N LYS A 133 -15.48 -4.02 9.95
CA LYS A 133 -14.41 -4.97 9.68
C LYS A 133 -13.04 -4.35 9.96
N ASP A 134 -12.03 -5.18 10.21
CA ASP A 134 -10.66 -4.70 10.27
C ASP A 134 -10.24 -4.10 8.91
N ILE A 135 -9.44 -3.04 8.93
CA ILE A 135 -8.95 -2.38 7.70
C ILE A 135 -8.23 -3.36 6.77
N ARG A 136 -7.59 -4.39 7.31
CA ARG A 136 -6.92 -5.44 6.54
C ARG A 136 -7.90 -6.33 5.78
N GLU A 137 -9.11 -6.50 6.32
CA GLU A 137 -10.20 -7.26 5.68
C GLU A 137 -10.92 -6.41 4.64
N ALA A 138 -11.01 -5.09 4.84
CA ALA A 138 -11.55 -4.18 3.83
C ALA A 138 -10.72 -4.16 2.54
N GLY A 139 -9.43 -4.45 2.64
CA GLY A 139 -8.54 -4.52 1.49
C GLY A 139 -8.12 -3.16 0.92
N SER A 140 -7.58 -3.16 -0.28
CA SER A 140 -7.10 -1.95 -0.96
C SER A 140 -7.38 -2.00 -2.47
N LEU A 141 -7.32 -0.84 -3.11
CA LEU A 141 -7.45 -0.75 -4.56
C LEU A 141 -6.31 -1.52 -5.26
N ASN A 142 -6.68 -2.39 -6.19
CA ASN A 142 -5.72 -3.06 -7.06
C ASN A 142 -5.08 -2.04 -8.01
N ILE A 143 -3.76 -1.92 -7.91
CA ILE A 143 -2.96 -1.06 -8.78
C ILE A 143 -2.66 -1.84 -10.06
N ARG A 144 -2.91 -1.20 -11.21
CA ARG A 144 -2.63 -1.77 -12.52
C ARG A 144 -1.51 -1.01 -13.21
N PRO A 145 -0.62 -1.68 -13.93
CA PRO A 145 0.35 -1.01 -14.80
C PRO A 145 -0.36 -0.19 -15.90
N PRO A 146 0.26 0.92 -16.31
CA PRO A 146 1.51 1.49 -15.82
C PRO A 146 1.33 2.19 -14.47
N LEU A 147 2.32 2.03 -13.56
CA LEU A 147 2.27 2.61 -12.19
C LEU A 147 2.51 4.12 -12.17
N LYS A 148 2.98 4.68 -13.28
CA LYS A 148 3.19 6.10 -13.54
C LYS A 148 2.76 6.41 -14.97
N ASN A 149 2.46 7.68 -15.24
CA ASN A 149 2.18 8.11 -16.60
C ASN A 149 3.38 7.85 -17.53
N ILE A 150 3.11 7.21 -18.65
CA ILE A 150 4.11 6.90 -19.69
C ILE A 150 3.68 7.65 -20.96
N PRO A 151 4.59 8.36 -21.64
CA PRO A 151 4.32 8.94 -22.94
C PRO A 151 3.91 7.87 -23.97
N LEU A 152 2.98 8.19 -24.84
CA LEU A 152 2.55 7.26 -25.89
C LEU A 152 3.70 6.85 -26.83
N SER A 153 4.68 7.74 -27.04
CA SER A 153 5.90 7.43 -27.80
C SER A 153 6.67 6.27 -27.18
N GLU A 154 6.86 6.26 -25.85
CA GLU A 154 7.56 5.16 -25.16
C GLU A 154 6.78 3.84 -25.28
N ILE A 155 5.44 3.89 -25.20
CA ILE A 155 4.61 2.71 -25.38
C ILE A 155 4.70 2.16 -26.81
N ALA A 156 4.76 3.05 -27.81
CA ALA A 156 4.86 2.68 -29.22
C ALA A 156 6.21 2.05 -29.56
N GLU A 157 7.26 2.35 -28.81
CA GLU A 157 8.61 1.79 -28.99
C GLU A 157 8.81 0.45 -28.27
N ILE A 158 7.85 0.02 -27.44
CA ILE A 158 7.94 -1.30 -26.80
C ILE A 158 7.75 -2.37 -27.87
N GLU A 159 8.85 -3.02 -28.25
CA GLU A 159 8.77 -4.25 -29.03
C GLU A 159 8.02 -5.30 -28.19
N LEU A 160 6.88 -5.73 -28.72
CA LEU A 160 6.19 -6.89 -28.15
C LEU A 160 7.15 -8.07 -28.25
N LEU A 161 7.70 -8.49 -27.12
CA LEU A 161 8.47 -9.72 -27.01
C LEU A 161 7.53 -10.91 -27.31
N THR A 162 7.21 -11.06 -28.57
CA THR A 162 6.59 -12.28 -29.09
C THR A 162 7.68 -13.33 -29.22
N LYS A 163 7.89 -14.09 -28.17
CA LYS A 163 8.55 -15.41 -28.25
C LYS A 163 7.74 -16.40 -27.41
#